data_37f143e22bcae5fe450e23b0059ad4c5
#
_entry.id   37f143e22bcae5fe450e23b0059ad4c5
#
_cell.length_a   1.000
_cell.length_b   1.000
_cell.length_c   1.000
_cell.angle_alpha   90.00
_cell.angle_beta   90.00
_cell.angle_gamma   90.00
#
_symmetry.space_group_name_H-M   'P 1'
#
loop_
_entity.id
_entity.type
_entity.pdbx_description
1 polymer ?
#
loop_
_entity_poly.entity_id
_entity_poly.type
_entity_poly.pdbx_seq_one_letter_code
_entity_poly.pdbx_strand_id
1 'polypeptide(L)'
;MEPIYNILEKHHGKVIYFDFWARWCPPCLAEMEPLKQLRSKYSTKDLVIYSICVSEPKEEWEECLNEYSLKNRGIECIYASDYFGKDNLQKIRKQWKIDRMPYYLLINRKGQIVDFGTTARPSNPQFVSRIEEAVKDSK
;
A
#
# COMPACT_ATOMS: atom_id res chain seq x y z
N MET A 1 -15.83 5.19 2.32
CA MET A 1 -15.49 3.89 1.71
C MET A 1 -15.39 3.96 0.20
N GLU A 2 -16.13 4.87 -0.43
CA GLU A 2 -16.05 5.03 -1.88
C GLU A 2 -14.64 5.20 -2.43
N PRO A 3 -13.75 5.98 -1.77
CA PRO A 3 -12.40 6.13 -2.33
C PRO A 3 -11.64 4.81 -2.50
N ILE A 4 -11.82 3.86 -1.57
CA ILE A 4 -11.18 2.56 -1.69
C ILE A 4 -11.81 1.75 -2.82
N TYR A 5 -13.14 1.74 -2.88
CA TYR A 5 -13.83 1.03 -3.96
C TYR A 5 -13.48 1.62 -5.33
N ASN A 6 -13.30 2.94 -5.40
CA ASN A 6 -12.90 3.58 -6.64
C ASN A 6 -11.51 3.11 -7.07
N ILE A 7 -10.59 2.94 -6.12
CA ILE A 7 -9.26 2.42 -6.41
C ILE A 7 -9.36 1.00 -6.96
N LEU A 8 -10.15 0.16 -6.32
CA LEU A 8 -10.33 -1.22 -6.76
C LEU A 8 -10.91 -1.28 -8.16
N GLU A 9 -11.89 -0.45 -8.45
CA GLU A 9 -12.54 -0.42 -9.74
C GLU A 9 -11.62 0.12 -10.83
N LYS A 10 -10.88 1.18 -10.51
CA LYS A 10 -9.94 1.79 -11.43
C LYS A 10 -8.88 0.80 -11.90
N HIS A 11 -8.50 -0.12 -11.03
CA HIS A 11 -7.43 -1.09 -11.30
C HIS A 11 -7.94 -2.51 -11.42
N HIS A 12 -9.19 -2.65 -11.84
CA HIS A 12 -9.82 -3.97 -12.00
C HIS A 12 -8.96 -4.88 -12.86
N GLY A 13 -8.77 -6.11 -12.39
CA GLY A 13 -7.98 -7.10 -13.12
C GLY A 13 -6.49 -7.07 -12.82
N LYS A 14 -6.05 -6.13 -12.00
CA LYS A 14 -4.64 -6.03 -11.60
C LYS A 14 -4.48 -6.45 -10.14
N VAL A 15 -3.25 -6.82 -9.79
CA VAL A 15 -2.90 -7.04 -8.38
C VAL A 15 -2.67 -5.68 -7.75
N ILE A 16 -3.26 -5.46 -6.57
CA ILE A 16 -3.16 -4.16 -5.88
C ILE A 16 -2.56 -4.39 -4.49
N TYR A 17 -1.55 -3.62 -4.16
CA TYR A 17 -0.88 -3.69 -2.87
C TYR A 17 -0.99 -2.34 -2.17
N PHE A 18 -1.53 -2.36 -0.95
CA PHE A 18 -1.67 -1.17 -0.12
C PHE A 18 -0.66 -1.22 1.02
N ASP A 19 0.09 -0.16 1.18
CA ASP A 19 1.07 0.03 2.25
C ASP A 19 0.60 1.22 3.09
N PHE A 20 0.04 0.93 4.27
CA PHE A 20 -0.36 1.96 5.23
C PHE A 20 0.77 2.18 6.21
N TRP A 21 1.26 3.42 6.30
CA TRP A 21 2.42 3.72 7.12
C TRP A 21 2.28 5.07 7.82
N ALA A 22 3.16 5.32 8.80
CA ALA A 22 3.19 6.57 9.55
C ALA A 22 4.62 7.03 9.73
N ARG A 23 4.81 8.34 9.80
CA ARG A 23 6.15 8.95 9.96
C ARG A 23 6.81 8.51 11.27
N TRP A 24 6.01 8.32 12.31
CA TRP A 24 6.49 7.93 13.65
C TRP A 24 6.70 6.43 13.79
N CYS A 25 6.70 5.69 12.73
CA CYS A 25 6.76 4.22 12.75
C CYS A 25 8.05 3.73 12.11
N PRO A 26 9.12 3.47 12.92
CA PRO A 26 10.40 3.02 12.35
C PRO A 26 10.29 1.74 11.50
N PRO A 27 9.53 0.71 11.90
CA PRO A 27 9.37 -0.46 11.02
C PRO A 27 8.76 -0.10 9.66
N CYS A 28 7.86 0.88 9.62
CA CYS A 28 7.28 1.35 8.36
C CYS A 28 8.37 1.92 7.45
N LEU A 29 9.22 2.77 8.03
CA LEU A 29 10.27 3.45 7.27
C LEU A 29 11.32 2.45 6.78
N ALA A 30 11.59 1.42 7.57
CA ALA A 30 12.54 0.37 7.21
C ALA A 30 12.07 -0.41 5.97
N GLU A 31 10.77 -0.43 5.68
CA GLU A 31 10.25 -1.15 4.52
C GLU A 31 10.23 -0.31 3.24
N MET A 32 10.64 0.95 3.31
CA MET A 32 10.61 1.81 2.10
C MET A 32 11.54 1.31 1.01
N GLU A 33 12.76 0.90 1.37
CA GLU A 33 13.68 0.37 0.38
C GLU A 33 13.22 -0.96 -0.22
N PRO A 34 12.79 -1.95 0.59
CA PRO A 34 12.19 -3.16 0.03
C PRO A 34 10.98 -2.88 -0.86
N LEU A 35 10.17 -1.88 -0.51
CA LEU A 35 9.01 -1.51 -1.32
C LEU A 35 9.44 -1.05 -2.72
N LYS A 36 10.49 -0.24 -2.79
CA LYS A 36 11.00 0.24 -4.06
C LYS A 36 11.55 -0.92 -4.90
N GLN A 37 12.23 -1.86 -4.26
CA GLN A 37 12.74 -3.05 -4.93
C GLN A 37 11.58 -3.88 -5.47
N LEU A 38 10.54 -4.04 -4.69
CA LEU A 38 9.35 -4.76 -5.12
C LEU A 38 8.73 -4.08 -6.34
N ARG A 39 8.62 -2.74 -6.29
CA ARG A 39 8.05 -1.98 -7.40
C ARG A 39 8.80 -2.23 -8.71
N SER A 40 10.13 -2.27 -8.64
CA SER A 40 10.95 -2.42 -9.83
C SER A 40 10.89 -3.83 -10.43
N LYS A 41 10.38 -4.80 -9.66
CA LYS A 41 10.32 -6.20 -10.08
C LYS A 41 9.14 -6.50 -11.00
N TYR A 42 8.07 -5.72 -10.93
CA TYR A 42 6.84 -5.98 -11.67
C TYR A 42 6.39 -4.75 -12.43
N SER A 43 5.75 -4.98 -13.56
CA SER A 43 5.16 -3.91 -14.36
C SER A 43 3.99 -3.27 -13.62
N THR A 44 3.77 -1.97 -13.85
CA THR A 44 2.58 -1.28 -13.33
C THR A 44 1.29 -1.83 -13.94
N LYS A 45 1.40 -2.58 -15.03
CA LYS A 45 0.24 -3.25 -15.62
C LYS A 45 -0.17 -4.46 -14.80
N ASP A 46 0.78 -5.07 -14.09
CA ASP A 46 0.52 -6.28 -13.30
C ASP A 46 0.30 -5.95 -11.83
N LEU A 47 1.09 -5.03 -11.28
CA LEU A 47 1.07 -4.71 -9.85
C LEU A 47 0.94 -3.21 -9.65
N VAL A 48 -0.12 -2.81 -8.97
CA VAL A 48 -0.36 -1.42 -8.57
C VAL A 48 -0.02 -1.30 -7.09
N ILE A 49 0.78 -0.30 -6.72
CA ILE A 49 1.17 -0.08 -5.33
C ILE A 49 0.69 1.30 -4.88
N TYR A 50 -0.04 1.32 -3.77
CA TYR A 50 -0.47 2.55 -3.09
C TYR A 50 0.28 2.66 -1.78
N SER A 51 1.05 3.74 -1.63
CA SER A 51 1.76 4.06 -0.40
C SER A 51 0.95 5.15 0.30
N ILE A 52 0.35 4.79 1.45
CA ILE A 52 -0.65 5.63 2.10
C ILE A 52 -0.16 6.03 3.48
N CYS A 53 0.14 7.32 3.65
CA CYS A 53 0.61 7.87 4.92
C CYS A 53 -0.60 8.28 5.77
N VAL A 54 -0.72 7.69 6.96
CA VAL A 54 -1.86 7.97 7.84
C VAL A 54 -1.53 8.95 8.96
N SER A 55 -0.26 9.36 9.09
CA SER A 55 0.15 10.30 10.13
C SER A 55 0.09 11.74 9.62
N GLU A 56 0.11 12.68 10.56
CA GLU A 56 0.11 14.12 10.29
C GLU A 56 1.35 14.73 10.90
N PRO A 57 1.81 15.90 10.44
CA PRO A 57 1.23 16.75 9.41
C PRO A 57 1.69 16.37 8.00
N LYS A 58 1.05 16.96 7.00
CA LYS A 58 1.33 16.69 5.59
C LYS A 58 2.78 16.99 5.21
N GLU A 59 3.37 18.00 5.82
CA GLU A 59 4.76 18.35 5.53
C GLU A 59 5.72 17.20 5.82
N GLU A 60 5.45 16.42 6.86
CA GLU A 60 6.29 15.25 7.17
C GLU A 60 6.13 14.15 6.14
N TRP A 61 4.94 13.99 5.59
CA TRP A 61 4.72 13.07 4.47
C TRP A 61 5.57 13.47 3.26
N GLU A 62 5.53 14.76 2.92
CA GLU A 62 6.32 15.27 1.80
C GLU A 62 7.82 15.10 2.02
N GLU A 63 8.28 15.34 3.24
CA GLU A 63 9.68 15.12 3.60
C GLU A 63 10.09 13.66 3.40
N CYS A 64 9.23 12.73 3.83
CA CYS A 64 9.50 11.32 3.67
C CYS A 64 9.57 10.91 2.20
N LEU A 65 8.66 11.43 1.37
CA LEU A 65 8.69 11.11 -0.05
C LEU A 65 10.03 11.52 -0.67
N ASN A 66 10.58 12.64 -0.24
CA ASN A 66 11.87 13.10 -0.73
C ASN A 66 13.03 12.30 -0.14
N GLU A 67 12.99 12.10 1.17
CA GLU A 67 14.05 11.39 1.89
C GLU A 67 14.24 9.96 1.38
N TYR A 68 13.14 9.26 1.15
CA TYR A 68 13.18 7.86 0.72
C TYR A 68 13.03 7.70 -0.78
N SER A 69 12.98 8.81 -1.52
CA SER A 69 12.93 8.81 -2.99
C SER A 69 11.77 7.98 -3.52
N LEU A 70 10.57 8.24 -2.98
CA LEU A 70 9.38 7.48 -3.36
C LEU A 70 8.68 8.02 -4.59
N LYS A 71 8.96 9.27 -4.98
CA LYS A 71 8.28 9.92 -6.10
C LYS A 71 8.78 9.39 -7.43
N ASN A 72 7.89 9.40 -8.42
CA ASN A 72 8.22 9.10 -9.82
C ASN A 72 8.77 7.69 -10.03
N ARG A 73 8.23 6.74 -9.28
CA ARG A 73 8.65 5.33 -9.37
C ARG A 73 7.50 4.40 -9.71
N GLY A 74 6.33 4.94 -10.07
CA GLY A 74 5.18 4.09 -10.31
C GLY A 74 4.49 3.65 -9.02
N ILE A 75 4.76 4.33 -7.91
CA ILE A 75 4.07 4.12 -6.65
C ILE A 75 3.11 5.30 -6.46
N GLU A 76 1.84 4.99 -6.18
CA GLU A 76 0.84 6.02 -5.90
C GLU A 76 1.00 6.47 -4.46
N CYS A 77 1.56 7.66 -4.26
CA CYS A 77 1.85 8.19 -2.94
C CYS A 77 0.69 9.06 -2.48
N ILE A 78 0.04 8.65 -1.39
CA ILE A 78 -1.20 9.26 -0.91
C ILE A 78 -1.03 9.77 0.51
N TYR A 79 -1.47 11.01 0.76
CA TYR A 79 -1.62 11.53 2.10
C TYR A 79 -3.08 11.27 2.52
N ALA A 80 -3.26 10.35 3.46
CA ALA A 80 -4.56 9.76 3.74
C ALA A 80 -5.63 10.78 4.16
N SER A 81 -5.26 11.75 5.00
CA SER A 81 -6.24 12.73 5.48
C SER A 81 -6.84 13.55 4.35
N ASP A 82 -6.04 13.91 3.35
CA ASP A 82 -6.55 14.66 2.20
C ASP A 82 -7.35 13.77 1.25
N TYR A 83 -6.84 12.59 0.99
CA TYR A 83 -7.41 11.72 -0.04
C TYR A 83 -8.74 11.12 0.40
N PHE A 84 -8.79 10.59 1.63
CA PHE A 84 -10.00 9.92 2.14
C PHE A 84 -10.89 10.84 2.95
N GLY A 85 -10.32 11.88 3.57
CA GLY A 85 -10.98 12.64 4.61
C GLY A 85 -10.86 11.92 5.95
N LYS A 86 -10.86 12.69 7.03
CA LYS A 86 -10.61 12.11 8.38
C LYS A 86 -11.68 11.10 8.79
N ASP A 87 -12.94 11.39 8.48
CA ASP A 87 -14.04 10.49 8.84
C ASP A 87 -13.95 9.16 8.09
N ASN A 88 -13.66 9.22 6.79
CA ASN A 88 -13.52 8.00 5.98
C ASN A 88 -12.30 7.20 6.40
N LEU A 89 -11.21 7.87 6.75
CA LEU A 89 -10.01 7.18 7.22
C LEU A 89 -10.30 6.37 8.48
N GLN A 90 -11.06 6.95 9.42
CA GLN A 90 -11.48 6.22 10.61
C GLN A 90 -12.28 4.98 10.26
N LYS A 91 -13.22 5.12 9.32
CA LYS A 91 -14.05 3.99 8.88
C LYS A 91 -13.22 2.90 8.22
N ILE A 92 -12.26 3.29 7.38
CA ILE A 92 -11.38 2.35 6.70
C ILE A 92 -10.56 1.56 7.72
N ARG A 93 -9.99 2.26 8.70
CA ARG A 93 -9.17 1.61 9.73
C ARG A 93 -10.00 0.61 10.52
N LYS A 94 -11.23 0.98 10.84
CA LYS A 94 -12.13 0.12 11.62
C LYS A 94 -12.57 -1.08 10.80
N GLN A 95 -12.96 -0.87 9.55
CA GLN A 95 -13.48 -1.94 8.70
C GLN A 95 -12.43 -2.97 8.38
N TRP A 96 -11.19 -2.54 8.10
CA TRP A 96 -10.11 -3.45 7.75
C TRP A 96 -9.25 -3.80 8.96
N LYS A 97 -9.67 -3.38 10.16
CA LYS A 97 -8.98 -3.69 11.43
C LYS A 97 -7.52 -3.27 11.40
N ILE A 98 -7.27 -2.07 10.87
CA ILE A 98 -5.93 -1.51 10.82
C ILE A 98 -5.64 -0.91 12.20
N ASP A 99 -5.20 -1.75 13.12
CA ASP A 99 -4.96 -1.33 14.51
C ASP A 99 -3.48 -1.19 14.83
N ARG A 100 -2.60 -1.57 13.91
CA ARG A 100 -1.15 -1.50 14.09
C ARG A 100 -0.47 -1.05 12.82
N MET A 101 0.67 -0.38 12.98
CA MET A 101 1.53 0.02 11.87
C MET A 101 2.84 -0.75 11.94
N PRO A 102 3.40 -1.14 10.82
CA PRO A 102 2.86 -0.99 9.47
C PRO A 102 1.69 -1.95 9.21
N TYR A 103 0.86 -1.60 8.25
CA TYR A 103 -0.24 -2.47 7.85
C TYR A 103 -0.28 -2.55 6.33
N TYR A 104 -0.50 -3.75 5.83
CA TYR A 104 -0.47 -4.01 4.40
C TYR A 104 -1.71 -4.79 3.98
N LEU A 105 -2.05 -4.67 2.69
CA LEU A 105 -3.21 -5.36 2.15
C LEU A 105 -2.90 -5.73 0.72
N LEU A 106 -3.03 -7.02 0.39
CA LEU A 106 -2.80 -7.51 -0.96
C LEU A 106 -4.09 -8.03 -1.55
N ILE A 107 -4.44 -7.50 -2.73
CA ILE A 107 -5.67 -7.85 -3.42
C ILE A 107 -5.30 -8.45 -4.77
N ASN A 108 -5.88 -9.64 -5.09
CA ASN A 108 -5.56 -10.34 -6.31
C ASN A 108 -6.35 -9.77 -7.50
N ARG A 109 -6.14 -10.33 -8.68
CA ARG A 109 -6.77 -9.85 -9.92
C ARG A 109 -8.29 -9.98 -9.91
N LYS A 110 -8.82 -10.82 -9.04
CA LYS A 110 -10.28 -11.01 -8.89
C LYS A 110 -10.88 -10.07 -7.84
N GLY A 111 -10.07 -9.22 -7.23
CA GLY A 111 -10.54 -8.29 -6.20
C GLY A 111 -10.68 -8.91 -4.82
N GLN A 112 -10.04 -10.06 -4.60
CA GLN A 112 -10.09 -10.75 -3.32
C GLN A 112 -8.86 -10.43 -2.48
N ILE A 113 -9.05 -10.29 -1.17
CA ILE A 113 -7.94 -10.09 -0.24
C ILE A 113 -7.23 -11.42 -0.06
N VAL A 114 -5.94 -11.48 -0.39
CA VAL A 114 -5.16 -12.71 -0.29
C VAL A 114 -4.10 -12.66 0.80
N ASP A 115 -3.78 -11.48 1.30
CA ASP A 115 -2.90 -11.34 2.46
C ASP A 115 -3.12 -9.96 3.07
N PHE A 116 -2.88 -9.84 4.39
CA PHE A 116 -3.04 -8.57 5.09
C PHE A 116 -2.30 -8.61 6.42
N GLY A 117 -2.17 -7.42 7.04
CA GLY A 117 -1.62 -7.30 8.38
C GLY A 117 -0.19 -6.79 8.40
N THR A 118 0.45 -6.90 9.55
CA THR A 118 1.79 -6.34 9.76
C THR A 118 2.90 -7.20 9.15
N THR A 119 2.61 -8.46 8.84
CA THR A 119 3.61 -9.37 8.28
C THR A 119 3.62 -9.42 6.76
N ALA A 120 2.63 -8.80 6.10
CA ALA A 120 2.57 -8.75 4.64
C ALA A 120 3.54 -7.67 4.13
N ARG A 121 4.80 -7.75 4.53
CA ARG A 121 5.83 -6.74 4.28
C ARG A 121 6.62 -7.01 3.02
N PRO A 122 7.06 -5.96 2.31
CA PRO A 122 7.91 -6.16 1.12
C PRO A 122 9.18 -6.95 1.40
N SER A 123 9.72 -6.89 2.63
CA SER A 123 10.94 -7.61 2.97
C SER A 123 10.70 -9.06 3.37
N ASN A 124 9.44 -9.49 3.49
CA ASN A 124 9.12 -10.85 3.91
C ASN A 124 9.06 -11.77 2.68
N PRO A 125 10.00 -12.73 2.55
CA PRO A 125 10.02 -13.59 1.35
C PRO A 125 8.73 -14.40 1.15
N GLN A 126 8.09 -14.82 2.23
CA GLN A 126 6.82 -15.56 2.11
C GLN A 126 5.74 -14.68 1.51
N PHE A 127 5.70 -13.42 1.91
CA PHE A 127 4.75 -12.48 1.36
C PHE A 127 5.04 -12.20 -0.12
N VAL A 128 6.33 -12.01 -0.46
CA VAL A 128 6.71 -11.75 -1.86
C VAL A 128 6.29 -12.91 -2.75
N SER A 129 6.38 -14.16 -2.24
CA SER A 129 5.88 -15.32 -2.99
C SER A 129 4.40 -15.20 -3.30
N ARG A 130 3.61 -14.66 -2.39
CA ARG A 130 2.17 -14.49 -2.63
C ARG A 130 1.89 -13.45 -3.69
N ILE A 131 2.69 -12.40 -3.74
CA ILE A 131 2.59 -11.42 -4.83
C ILE A 131 2.88 -12.11 -6.17
N GLU A 132 3.93 -12.90 -6.22
CA GLU A 132 4.30 -13.60 -7.44
C GLU A 132 3.19 -14.53 -7.90
N GLU A 133 2.59 -15.27 -6.98
CA GLU A 133 1.44 -16.13 -7.31
C GLU A 133 0.27 -15.32 -7.85
N ALA A 134 -0.03 -14.19 -7.19
CA ALA A 134 -1.16 -13.36 -7.59
C ALA A 134 -0.94 -12.77 -8.99
N VAL A 135 0.28 -12.35 -9.29
CA VAL A 135 0.62 -11.76 -10.58
C VAL A 135 0.56 -12.80 -11.68
N LYS A 136 1.00 -14.03 -11.40
CA LYS A 136 0.99 -15.11 -12.37
C LYS A 136 -0.41 -15.65 -12.65
N ASP A 137 -1.32 -15.51 -11.71
CA ASP A 137 -2.70 -15.98 -11.87
C ASP A 137 -3.40 -15.03 -12.83
N SER A 138 -3.63 -15.49 -14.05
CA SER A 138 -4.20 -14.64 -15.10
C SER A 138 -5.70 -14.51 -14.99
N LYS A 139 -6.35 -15.27 -14.12
CA LYS A 139 -7.80 -15.23 -13.94
C LYS A 139 -8.18 -15.21 -12.47
#